data_46ef4ef14273a4c324b4de44789b2756
#
_entry.id   46ef4ef14273a4c324b4de44789b2756
#
_cell.length_a   1.000
_cell.length_b   1.000
_cell.length_c   1.000
_cell.angle_alpha   90.00
_cell.angle_beta   90.00
_cell.angle_gamma   90.00
#
_symmetry.space_group_name_H-M   'P 1'
#
loop_
_entity.id
_entity.type
_entity.pdbx_description
1 polymer ?
#
loop_
_entity_poly.entity_id
_entity_poly.type
_entity_poly.pdbx_seq_one_letter_code
_entity_poly.pdbx_strand_id
1 'polypeptide(L)'
;MAFIKTRKKIVSSAIASSLSMIAVNAFAQDQVAQLETIHQDVAAEQQSLKVDKSANAKFVAPLLDTPKSVSVISKQLIEDTQVTTLSDALRTVPGITLGAGEGGNPNGDRPFIRGYNSESSMYIDGVRNATSQNREMFAVEQVEVTKGSASAMGGAGTTGGSINMISKVAKKGDFLEGSVGAGTDNYQRITLDGNKDFGNGIAARVAVLGHKNEKAGQADGAEYARAGIAPSITFGLDTPTRATLSYYYLKSDDTPDSGVPYNNPFSASNQPGRIPENGNGKPIDVKQGVYYGWKDRDFQKQENQIGTIKLEHDLTDNLTISNTAVYNNSKNDYLWTNPDDSKGNIYDKTTGALTGNVWARVNSRVADTETFTDQLALTGKFNTGSLKHSFNLGAEYSDQETDRTQYIIDGVDTTGSTHQTCPSTSPAGWCTSVQNPNRGPWNGSISTNGADQYNIQSKSASVYFLDSIEFNPQWILDLGVRWDKFETDQVMTYGAKNTTVTGSTSSTGVFTPPTKLAGDKLKLNSDADFFNYQAGLTFK
;
A
#
# COMPACT_ATOMS: atom_id res chain seq x y z
N MET A 1 28.20 13.23 9.55
CA MET A 1 28.26 12.44 10.81
C MET A 1 27.18 12.84 11.81
N ALA A 2 25.91 12.84 11.43
CA ALA A 2 24.78 13.19 12.32
C ALA A 2 23.64 12.13 12.31
N PHE A 3 23.82 11.01 11.61
CA PHE A 3 22.77 10.00 11.41
C PHE A 3 22.70 8.87 12.47
N ILE A 4 23.54 8.87 13.49
CA ILE A 4 23.63 7.74 14.44
C ILE A 4 22.87 7.98 15.76
N LYS A 5 22.38 9.19 16.03
CA LYS A 5 21.76 9.51 17.34
C LYS A 5 20.29 9.17 17.48
N THR A 6 19.53 9.00 16.40
CA THR A 6 18.08 8.78 16.46
C THR A 6 17.71 7.30 16.65
N ARG A 7 18.55 6.38 16.19
CA ARG A 7 18.29 4.92 16.27
C ARG A 7 18.19 4.33 17.68
N LYS A 8 18.75 5.01 18.70
CA LYS A 8 18.75 4.48 20.09
C LYS A 8 17.45 4.71 20.87
N LYS A 9 16.57 5.62 20.43
CA LYS A 9 15.33 5.93 21.17
C LYS A 9 14.15 5.03 20.78
N ILE A 10 14.10 4.54 19.56
CA ILE A 10 12.99 3.70 19.08
C ILE A 10 13.08 2.29 19.67
N VAL A 11 14.29 1.74 19.77
CA VAL A 11 14.50 0.38 20.32
C VAL A 11 14.20 0.32 21.83
N SER A 12 14.41 1.41 22.57
CA SER A 12 14.17 1.43 24.03
C SER A 12 12.69 1.52 24.41
N SER A 13 11.80 2.08 23.57
CA SER A 13 10.37 2.10 23.85
C SER A 13 9.67 0.78 23.53
N ALA A 14 10.15 0.03 22.52
CA ALA A 14 9.62 -1.29 22.18
C ALA A 14 9.89 -2.35 23.27
N ILE A 15 11.02 -2.25 23.97
CA ILE A 15 11.38 -3.17 25.07
C ILE A 15 10.59 -2.84 26.35
N ALA A 16 10.18 -1.60 26.56
CA ALA A 16 9.44 -1.20 27.76
C ALA A 16 7.97 -1.65 27.73
N SER A 17 7.33 -1.74 26.55
CA SER A 17 5.94 -2.21 26.42
C SER A 17 5.81 -3.74 26.55
N SER A 18 6.84 -4.51 26.17
CA SER A 18 6.83 -5.97 26.27
C SER A 18 7.09 -6.50 27.70
N LEU A 19 7.68 -5.71 28.60
CA LEU A 19 8.03 -6.12 29.97
C LEU A 19 6.92 -5.83 31.01
N SER A 20 5.89 -5.06 30.68
CA SER A 20 4.81 -4.74 31.60
C SER A 20 3.70 -5.81 31.69
N MET A 21 3.77 -6.92 30.96
CA MET A 21 2.77 -7.99 30.95
C MET A 21 2.89 -9.04 32.06
N ILE A 22 3.83 -8.93 33.02
CA ILE A 22 4.10 -10.02 33.97
C ILE A 22 3.32 -9.91 35.29
N ALA A 23 2.52 -8.87 35.50
CA ALA A 23 1.87 -8.67 36.80
C ALA A 23 0.37 -8.38 36.70
N VAL A 24 -0.45 -9.39 36.36
CA VAL A 24 -1.86 -9.40 36.80
C VAL A 24 -2.24 -10.84 37.19
N ASN A 25 -2.20 -11.11 38.48
CA ASN A 25 -2.82 -12.30 39.04
C ASN A 25 -4.22 -11.95 39.57
N ALA A 26 -5.18 -12.74 39.11
CA ALA A 26 -6.41 -13.15 39.79
C ALA A 26 -7.47 -12.08 40.11
N PHE A 27 -8.64 -12.26 39.49
CA PHE A 27 -9.95 -12.33 40.18
C PHE A 27 -11.05 -12.68 39.15
N ALA A 28 -11.53 -13.92 39.20
CA ALA A 28 -12.92 -14.28 39.02
C ALA A 28 -13.09 -15.81 38.90
N GLN A 29 -13.57 -16.41 39.94
CA GLN A 29 -14.10 -17.77 39.91
C GLN A 29 -15.63 -17.60 40.14
N ASP A 30 -16.44 -17.95 39.12
CA ASP A 30 -17.61 -18.77 39.27
C ASP A 30 -18.38 -18.92 37.94
N GLN A 31 -18.69 -20.19 37.63
CA GLN A 31 -19.66 -20.70 36.67
C GLN A 31 -19.52 -20.29 35.20
N VAL A 32 -18.67 -21.02 34.49
CA VAL A 32 -18.55 -20.95 33.04
C VAL A 32 -19.31 -22.13 32.41
N ALA A 33 -20.37 -21.82 31.65
CA ALA A 33 -20.87 -22.75 30.64
C ALA A 33 -19.75 -23.01 29.63
N GLN A 34 -19.43 -24.26 29.34
CA GLN A 34 -18.43 -24.63 28.34
C GLN A 34 -18.85 -24.06 26.97
N LEU A 35 -18.20 -22.98 26.57
CA LEU A 35 -18.21 -22.48 25.20
C LEU A 35 -17.07 -23.18 24.47
N GLU A 36 -17.32 -23.63 23.24
CA GLU A 36 -16.32 -24.28 22.42
C GLU A 36 -15.06 -23.41 22.31
N THR A 37 -13.92 -24.01 22.58
CA THR A 37 -12.59 -23.38 22.53
C THR A 37 -12.33 -22.85 21.13
N ILE A 38 -12.01 -21.54 21.02
CA ILE A 38 -11.59 -20.96 19.75
C ILE A 38 -10.13 -21.36 19.52
N HIS A 39 -9.88 -22.60 19.15
CA HIS A 39 -8.68 -22.89 18.40
C HIS A 39 -8.94 -22.41 16.98
N GLN A 40 -8.20 -21.40 16.55
CA GLN A 40 -8.12 -21.06 15.13
C GLN A 40 -7.43 -22.25 14.45
N ASP A 41 -8.20 -23.27 14.06
CA ASP A 41 -7.76 -24.25 13.09
C ASP A 41 -7.74 -23.60 11.70
N VAL A 42 -6.83 -22.64 11.54
CA VAL A 42 -6.55 -21.98 10.25
C VAL A 42 -6.15 -23.04 9.21
N ALA A 43 -5.62 -24.18 9.63
CA ALA A 43 -5.14 -25.22 8.73
C ALA A 43 -6.24 -25.97 7.96
N ALA A 44 -7.43 -26.15 8.54
CA ALA A 44 -8.52 -26.90 7.88
C ALA A 44 -9.35 -26.01 6.93
N GLU A 45 -9.44 -24.69 7.19
CA GLU A 45 -10.15 -23.75 6.33
C GLU A 45 -9.36 -23.37 5.06
N GLN A 46 -8.04 -23.57 5.05
CA GLN A 46 -7.14 -23.13 3.98
C GLN A 46 -7.26 -23.89 2.65
N GLN A 47 -7.97 -25.02 2.62
CA GLN A 47 -8.22 -25.80 1.39
C GLN A 47 -9.62 -25.55 0.81
N SER A 48 -10.33 -24.54 1.27
CA SER A 48 -11.66 -24.19 0.82
C SER A 48 -11.67 -22.84 0.10
N LEU A 49 -12.48 -22.75 -0.97
CA LEU A 49 -12.79 -21.46 -1.61
C LEU A 49 -13.62 -20.57 -0.69
N LYS A 50 -14.38 -21.16 0.24
CA LYS A 50 -15.18 -20.44 1.22
C LYS A 50 -14.42 -20.29 2.53
N VAL A 51 -14.37 -19.09 3.04
CA VAL A 51 -13.80 -18.74 4.36
C VAL A 51 -14.93 -18.24 5.25
N ASP A 52 -15.16 -18.90 6.37
CA ASP A 52 -16.27 -18.57 7.29
C ASP A 52 -15.88 -17.51 8.33
N LYS A 53 -14.59 -17.34 8.63
CA LYS A 53 -14.08 -16.38 9.62
C LYS A 53 -12.96 -15.55 9.03
N SER A 54 -12.90 -14.27 9.40
CA SER A 54 -11.74 -13.45 9.11
C SER A 54 -10.56 -13.85 9.99
N ALA A 55 -9.34 -13.80 9.44
CA ALA A 55 -8.12 -13.93 10.23
C ALA A 55 -7.78 -12.66 11.02
N ASN A 56 -8.46 -11.54 10.75
CA ASN A 56 -8.31 -10.31 11.51
C ASN A 56 -9.16 -10.36 12.79
N ALA A 57 -8.51 -10.35 13.95
CA ALA A 57 -9.17 -10.41 15.27
C ALA A 57 -10.18 -9.28 15.55
N LYS A 58 -10.17 -8.21 14.74
CA LYS A 58 -11.19 -7.14 14.80
C LYS A 58 -12.56 -7.58 14.27
N PHE A 59 -12.62 -8.70 13.54
CA PHE A 59 -13.89 -9.36 13.20
C PHE A 59 -14.26 -10.33 14.33
N VAL A 60 -15.05 -9.86 15.27
CA VAL A 60 -15.40 -10.58 16.50
C VAL A 60 -16.49 -11.64 16.31
N ALA A 61 -17.14 -11.66 15.13
CA ALA A 61 -18.14 -12.64 14.72
C ALA A 61 -17.75 -13.33 13.40
N PRO A 62 -18.34 -14.49 13.08
CA PRO A 62 -18.22 -15.08 11.74
C PRO A 62 -18.62 -14.09 10.64
N LEU A 63 -18.05 -14.24 9.43
CA LEU A 63 -18.31 -13.31 8.32
C LEU A 63 -19.79 -13.23 7.93
N LEU A 64 -20.51 -14.36 8.00
CA LEU A 64 -21.95 -14.42 7.73
C LEU A 64 -22.79 -13.63 8.77
N ASP A 65 -22.29 -13.53 9.98
CA ASP A 65 -22.95 -12.86 11.11
C ASP A 65 -22.54 -11.40 11.27
N THR A 66 -21.61 -10.94 10.45
CA THR A 66 -21.07 -9.58 10.48
C THR A 66 -21.85 -8.67 9.53
N PRO A 67 -22.40 -7.52 9.97
CA PRO A 67 -23.18 -6.62 9.12
C PRO A 67 -22.28 -5.77 8.20
N LYS A 68 -21.37 -6.42 7.48
CA LYS A 68 -20.43 -5.84 6.54
C LYS A 68 -20.32 -6.70 5.28
N SER A 69 -20.05 -6.07 4.15
CA SER A 69 -19.75 -6.78 2.92
C SER A 69 -18.27 -7.10 2.88
N VAL A 70 -17.92 -8.36 3.18
CA VAL A 70 -16.54 -8.85 3.15
C VAL A 70 -16.40 -9.86 2.02
N SER A 71 -15.34 -9.70 1.22
CA SER A 71 -14.92 -10.69 0.24
C SER A 71 -13.56 -11.23 0.65
N VAL A 72 -13.40 -12.54 0.68
CA VAL A 72 -12.13 -13.19 0.99
C VAL A 72 -11.61 -13.91 -0.26
N ILE A 73 -10.37 -13.59 -0.64
CA ILE A 73 -9.61 -14.29 -1.66
C ILE A 73 -8.76 -15.29 -0.89
N SER A 74 -9.18 -16.55 -0.86
CA SER A 74 -8.51 -17.61 -0.10
C SER A 74 -7.20 -18.04 -0.77
N LYS A 75 -6.33 -18.75 -0.04
CA LYS A 75 -5.11 -19.39 -0.57
C LYS A 75 -5.44 -20.20 -1.83
N GLN A 76 -6.48 -21.04 -1.76
CA GLN A 76 -6.91 -21.88 -2.88
C GLN A 76 -7.27 -21.05 -4.11
N LEU A 77 -7.99 -19.93 -3.94
CA LEU A 77 -8.34 -19.04 -5.06
C LEU A 77 -7.10 -18.36 -5.66
N ILE A 78 -6.15 -17.94 -4.83
CA ILE A 78 -4.87 -17.37 -5.28
C ILE A 78 -4.11 -18.39 -6.14
N GLU A 79 -4.04 -19.63 -5.70
CA GLU A 79 -3.35 -20.72 -6.40
C GLU A 79 -4.06 -21.13 -7.68
N ASP A 80 -5.38 -21.32 -7.65
CA ASP A 80 -6.17 -21.75 -8.82
C ASP A 80 -6.18 -20.69 -9.93
N THR A 81 -6.21 -19.42 -9.56
CA THR A 81 -6.22 -18.31 -10.52
C THR A 81 -4.82 -17.86 -10.96
N GLN A 82 -3.77 -18.39 -10.33
CA GLN A 82 -2.38 -18.06 -10.62
C GLN A 82 -2.09 -16.55 -10.57
N VAL A 83 -2.81 -15.81 -9.74
CA VAL A 83 -2.57 -14.38 -9.56
C VAL A 83 -1.22 -14.15 -8.88
N THR A 84 -0.45 -13.20 -9.39
CA THR A 84 0.91 -12.94 -8.93
C THR A 84 1.02 -11.71 -8.05
N THR A 85 0.16 -10.72 -8.28
CA THR A 85 0.18 -9.43 -7.58
C THR A 85 -1.13 -9.18 -6.84
N LEU A 86 -1.11 -8.28 -5.84
CA LEU A 86 -2.34 -7.83 -5.17
C LEU A 86 -3.33 -7.21 -6.17
N SER A 87 -2.84 -6.44 -7.12
CA SER A 87 -3.69 -5.84 -8.16
C SER A 87 -4.42 -6.89 -8.99
N ASP A 88 -3.75 -8.01 -9.33
CA ASP A 88 -4.40 -9.12 -10.06
C ASP A 88 -5.46 -9.81 -9.19
N ALA A 89 -5.15 -10.07 -7.92
CA ALA A 89 -6.09 -10.67 -6.97
C ALA A 89 -7.34 -9.81 -6.81
N LEU A 90 -7.19 -8.49 -6.67
CA LEU A 90 -8.30 -7.56 -6.48
C LEU A 90 -9.24 -7.44 -7.69
N ARG A 91 -8.79 -7.77 -8.91
CA ARG A 91 -9.65 -7.80 -10.11
C ARG A 91 -10.77 -8.85 -10.02
N THR A 92 -10.62 -9.84 -9.16
CA THR A 92 -11.66 -10.85 -8.93
C THR A 92 -12.78 -10.35 -8.00
N VAL A 93 -12.61 -9.19 -7.35
CA VAL A 93 -13.55 -8.66 -6.34
C VAL A 93 -14.44 -7.57 -6.94
N PRO A 94 -15.77 -7.76 -7.01
CA PRO A 94 -16.68 -6.75 -7.51
C PRO A 94 -16.65 -5.45 -6.68
N GLY A 95 -16.74 -4.30 -7.36
CA GLY A 95 -16.76 -2.98 -6.72
C GLY A 95 -15.37 -2.42 -6.38
N ILE A 96 -14.31 -3.07 -6.86
CA ILE A 96 -12.96 -2.54 -6.87
C ILE A 96 -12.59 -2.11 -8.28
N THR A 97 -11.99 -0.93 -8.39
CA THR A 97 -11.29 -0.48 -9.59
C THR A 97 -9.84 -0.18 -9.22
N LEU A 98 -8.94 -0.38 -10.17
CA LEU A 98 -7.53 -0.10 -9.99
C LEU A 98 -7.20 1.22 -10.68
N GLY A 99 -6.69 2.17 -9.90
CA GLY A 99 -6.20 3.44 -10.41
C GLY A 99 -4.76 3.30 -10.91
N ALA A 100 -4.40 4.21 -11.79
CA ALA A 100 -3.00 4.43 -12.10
C ALA A 100 -2.37 5.36 -11.05
N GLY A 101 -1.09 5.22 -10.83
CA GLY A 101 -0.30 6.12 -10.01
C GLY A 101 -0.14 7.50 -10.65
N GLU A 102 0.74 8.31 -10.10
CA GLU A 102 1.09 9.61 -10.65
C GLU A 102 1.55 9.48 -12.10
N GLY A 103 0.93 10.23 -12.99
CA GLY A 103 1.24 10.22 -14.42
C GLY A 103 0.80 8.95 -15.18
N GLY A 104 -0.08 8.14 -14.61
CA GLY A 104 -0.60 6.94 -15.28
C GLY A 104 0.20 5.66 -14.99
N ASN A 105 1.33 5.75 -14.31
CA ASN A 105 2.09 4.58 -13.89
C ASN A 105 1.72 4.13 -12.48
N PRO A 106 1.64 2.83 -12.23
CA PRO A 106 1.48 2.29 -10.88
C PRO A 106 2.81 2.41 -10.12
N ASN A 107 2.97 3.44 -9.31
CA ASN A 107 4.08 3.52 -8.36
C ASN A 107 3.75 2.82 -7.03
N GLY A 108 2.81 1.91 -7.06
CA GLY A 108 2.27 1.14 -5.95
C GLY A 108 0.85 0.69 -6.28
N ASP A 109 0.33 -0.23 -5.48
CA ASP A 109 -1.06 -0.66 -5.60
C ASP A 109 -2.00 0.51 -5.27
N ARG A 110 -2.92 0.80 -6.16
CA ARG A 110 -3.87 1.90 -6.01
C ARG A 110 -5.32 1.45 -6.20
N PRO A 111 -5.85 0.68 -5.25
CA PRO A 111 -7.23 0.25 -5.32
C PRO A 111 -8.20 1.37 -4.94
N PHE A 112 -9.34 1.39 -5.63
CA PHE A 112 -10.52 2.18 -5.28
C PHE A 112 -11.63 1.21 -4.89
N ILE A 113 -12.15 1.33 -3.68
CA ILE A 113 -13.28 0.53 -3.21
C ILE A 113 -14.52 1.41 -3.28
N ARG A 114 -15.51 1.02 -4.10
CA ARG A 114 -16.74 1.80 -4.32
C ARG A 114 -16.46 3.27 -4.69
N GLY A 115 -15.40 3.51 -5.48
CA GLY A 115 -15.00 4.84 -5.94
C GLY A 115 -14.12 5.64 -4.97
N TYR A 116 -13.87 5.16 -3.75
CA TYR A 116 -12.96 5.82 -2.79
C TYR A 116 -11.55 5.26 -2.90
N ASN A 117 -10.55 6.15 -2.95
CA ASN A 117 -9.15 5.76 -2.89
C ASN A 117 -8.87 5.01 -1.58
N SER A 118 -8.28 3.84 -1.68
CA SER A 118 -8.02 2.94 -0.55
C SER A 118 -6.54 2.66 -0.32
N GLU A 119 -5.62 3.47 -0.89
CA GLU A 119 -4.17 3.33 -0.64
C GLU A 119 -3.83 3.44 0.85
N SER A 120 -4.48 4.35 1.57
CA SER A 120 -4.29 4.53 3.02
C SER A 120 -5.01 3.47 3.88
N SER A 121 -5.80 2.59 3.25
CA SER A 121 -6.63 1.58 3.91
C SER A 121 -6.15 0.16 3.65
N MET A 122 -4.85 -0.01 3.40
CA MET A 122 -4.20 -1.31 3.26
C MET A 122 -3.56 -1.74 4.56
N TYR A 123 -3.71 -3.03 4.88
CA TYR A 123 -3.26 -3.66 6.11
C TYR A 123 -2.53 -4.96 5.80
N ILE A 124 -1.59 -5.34 6.66
CA ILE A 124 -0.97 -6.66 6.72
C ILE A 124 -1.18 -7.17 8.14
N ASP A 125 -1.81 -8.32 8.29
CA ASP A 125 -2.15 -8.95 9.58
C ASP A 125 -2.88 -8.00 10.56
N GLY A 126 -3.74 -7.13 10.01
CA GLY A 126 -4.50 -6.13 10.77
C GLY A 126 -3.71 -4.87 11.12
N VAL A 127 -2.43 -4.78 10.80
CA VAL A 127 -1.57 -3.60 10.98
C VAL A 127 -1.57 -2.76 9.71
N ARG A 128 -1.75 -1.45 9.82
CA ARG A 128 -1.77 -0.54 8.67
C ARG A 128 -0.42 -0.55 7.94
N ASN A 129 -0.48 -0.74 6.62
CA ASN A 129 0.66 -0.71 5.71
C ASN A 129 0.32 0.14 4.48
N ALA A 130 0.34 1.45 4.65
CA ALA A 130 -0.12 2.44 3.67
C ALA A 130 1.01 3.01 2.78
N THR A 131 2.15 2.34 2.70
CA THR A 131 3.27 2.75 1.84
C THR A 131 2.99 2.40 0.37
N SER A 132 3.47 3.26 -0.54
CA SER A 132 3.37 3.02 -1.99
C SER A 132 4.32 1.91 -2.41
N GLN A 133 3.80 0.71 -2.63
CA GLN A 133 4.54 -0.46 -3.05
C GLN A 133 3.68 -1.36 -3.94
N ASN A 134 4.33 -2.13 -4.81
CA ASN A 134 3.70 -3.18 -5.61
C ASN A 134 3.81 -4.50 -4.83
N ARG A 135 2.69 -5.04 -4.40
CA ARG A 135 2.65 -6.21 -3.52
C ARG A 135 2.51 -7.50 -4.32
N GLU A 136 3.34 -8.46 -3.97
CA GLU A 136 3.36 -9.81 -4.54
C GLU A 136 2.59 -10.80 -3.64
N MET A 137 1.99 -11.82 -4.25
CA MET A 137 1.16 -12.81 -3.54
C MET A 137 1.96 -13.99 -2.96
N PHE A 138 3.27 -14.13 -3.22
CA PHE A 138 4.07 -15.30 -2.82
C PHE A 138 4.08 -15.55 -1.29
N ALA A 139 3.99 -14.49 -0.50
CA ALA A 139 4.01 -14.54 0.97
C ALA A 139 2.64 -14.27 1.61
N VAL A 140 1.55 -14.33 0.83
CA VAL A 140 0.18 -14.05 1.29
C VAL A 140 -0.63 -15.32 1.35
N GLU A 141 -1.26 -15.56 2.51
CA GLU A 141 -2.16 -16.71 2.73
C GLU A 141 -3.58 -16.42 2.24
N GLN A 142 -4.09 -15.20 2.46
CA GLN A 142 -5.39 -14.74 1.96
C GLN A 142 -5.46 -13.21 1.91
N VAL A 143 -6.42 -12.70 1.14
CA VAL A 143 -6.73 -11.26 1.08
C VAL A 143 -8.18 -11.05 1.48
N GLU A 144 -8.41 -10.19 2.46
CA GLU A 144 -9.73 -9.83 2.97
C GLU A 144 -10.09 -8.42 2.52
N VAL A 145 -11.19 -8.26 1.81
CA VAL A 145 -11.67 -6.97 1.32
C VAL A 145 -12.98 -6.63 2.02
N THR A 146 -12.93 -5.66 2.91
CA THR A 146 -14.13 -5.08 3.54
C THR A 146 -14.61 -3.90 2.70
N LYS A 147 -15.88 -3.92 2.29
CA LYS A 147 -16.48 -2.86 1.46
C LYS A 147 -17.46 -2.01 2.26
N GLY A 148 -17.37 -0.70 2.13
CA GLY A 148 -18.12 0.27 2.92
C GLY A 148 -17.34 0.76 4.13
N SER A 149 -17.88 1.70 4.90
CA SER A 149 -17.18 2.31 6.02
C SER A 149 -16.69 1.27 7.04
N ALA A 150 -15.41 1.31 7.35
CA ALA A 150 -14.74 0.45 8.32
C ALA A 150 -13.96 1.26 9.38
N SER A 151 -14.30 2.54 9.57
CA SER A 151 -13.53 3.46 10.41
C SER A 151 -13.46 3.07 11.88
N ALA A 152 -14.47 2.40 12.43
CA ALA A 152 -14.40 1.88 13.80
C ALA A 152 -13.40 0.73 13.98
N MET A 153 -13.05 0.03 12.88
CA MET A 153 -12.07 -1.06 12.89
C MET A 153 -10.68 -0.58 12.46
N GLY A 154 -10.61 0.18 11.36
CA GLY A 154 -9.38 0.58 10.68
C GLY A 154 -8.95 2.03 10.92
N GLY A 155 -9.78 2.87 11.54
CA GLY A 155 -9.51 4.30 11.73
C GLY A 155 -9.65 5.13 10.46
N ALA A 156 -8.97 6.25 10.39
CA ALA A 156 -9.04 7.20 9.27
C ALA A 156 -8.71 6.56 7.92
N GLY A 157 -9.33 7.08 6.85
CA GLY A 157 -9.08 6.66 5.47
C GLY A 157 -9.86 5.43 5.01
N THR A 158 -10.67 4.80 5.86
CA THR A 158 -11.42 3.57 5.54
C THR A 158 -12.88 3.82 5.13
N THR A 159 -13.15 4.95 4.46
CA THR A 159 -14.52 5.34 4.03
C THR A 159 -15.09 4.36 2.99
N GLY A 160 -14.32 4.00 1.99
CA GLY A 160 -14.73 3.03 0.96
C GLY A 160 -14.64 1.59 1.41
N GLY A 161 -13.77 1.33 2.37
CA GLY A 161 -13.45 0.01 2.88
C GLY A 161 -11.98 -0.17 3.21
N SER A 162 -11.55 -1.42 3.39
CA SER A 162 -10.16 -1.78 3.69
C SER A 162 -9.75 -3.08 3.00
N ILE A 163 -8.47 -3.22 2.76
CA ILE A 163 -7.85 -4.44 2.24
C ILE A 163 -6.84 -4.92 3.26
N ASN A 164 -6.99 -6.16 3.72
CA ASN A 164 -6.10 -6.79 4.69
C ASN A 164 -5.49 -8.05 4.06
N MET A 165 -4.17 -8.12 4.01
CA MET A 165 -3.43 -9.29 3.57
C MET A 165 -2.99 -10.08 4.79
N ILE A 166 -3.18 -11.38 4.76
CA ILE A 166 -2.74 -12.30 5.81
C ILE A 166 -1.44 -12.94 5.38
N SER A 167 -0.42 -12.79 6.19
CA SER A 167 0.93 -13.30 5.92
C SER A 167 1.00 -14.81 6.07
N LYS A 168 1.81 -15.46 5.24
CA LYS A 168 2.23 -16.83 5.43
C LYS A 168 3.18 -16.92 6.63
N VAL A 169 2.74 -17.56 7.70
CA VAL A 169 3.54 -17.77 8.91
C VAL A 169 3.67 -19.26 9.23
N ALA A 170 4.68 -19.61 10.04
CA ALA A 170 4.92 -20.97 10.48
C ALA A 170 3.74 -21.52 11.27
N LYS A 171 3.34 -22.76 10.95
CA LYS A 171 2.17 -23.45 11.50
C LYS A 171 2.44 -24.94 11.70
N LYS A 172 1.50 -25.64 12.30
CA LYS A 172 1.57 -27.10 12.44
C LYS A 172 1.59 -27.82 11.10
N GLY A 173 2.24 -28.97 11.11
CA GLY A 173 2.34 -29.89 9.97
C GLY A 173 3.44 -29.52 8.99
N ASP A 174 3.92 -30.53 8.29
CA ASP A 174 4.98 -30.40 7.29
C ASP A 174 4.36 -30.29 5.91
N PHE A 175 4.84 -29.34 5.11
CA PHE A 175 4.56 -29.29 3.68
C PHE A 175 5.69 -28.60 2.91
N LEU A 176 5.76 -28.88 1.62
CA LEU A 176 6.60 -28.19 0.66
C LEU A 176 5.81 -28.04 -0.64
N GLU A 177 5.54 -26.83 -1.02
CA GLU A 177 4.80 -26.46 -2.22
C GLU A 177 5.68 -25.56 -3.08
N GLY A 178 5.46 -25.56 -4.40
CA GLY A 178 6.21 -24.68 -5.28
C GLY A 178 5.65 -24.68 -6.68
N SER A 179 5.99 -23.65 -7.42
CA SER A 179 5.63 -23.50 -8.82
C SER A 179 6.82 -23.02 -9.65
N VAL A 180 6.87 -23.46 -10.89
CA VAL A 180 7.80 -22.97 -11.91
C VAL A 180 7.00 -22.61 -13.13
N GLY A 181 7.15 -21.40 -13.64
CA GLY A 181 6.50 -20.92 -14.84
C GLY A 181 7.51 -20.38 -15.84
N ALA A 182 7.31 -20.70 -17.13
CA ALA A 182 8.06 -20.13 -18.24
C ALA A 182 7.08 -19.81 -19.38
N GLY A 183 7.33 -18.76 -20.14
CA GLY A 183 6.43 -18.34 -21.22
C GLY A 183 7.11 -17.44 -22.24
N THR A 184 6.29 -16.88 -23.13
CA THR A 184 6.74 -15.83 -24.06
C THR A 184 7.14 -14.58 -23.29
N ASP A 185 7.77 -13.62 -23.98
CA ASP A 185 8.18 -12.32 -23.41
C ASP A 185 9.11 -12.51 -22.20
N ASN A 186 10.03 -13.48 -22.30
CA ASN A 186 11.00 -13.84 -21.26
C ASN A 186 10.38 -14.15 -19.88
N TYR A 187 9.11 -14.59 -19.83
CA TYR A 187 8.44 -14.91 -18.59
C TYR A 187 9.11 -16.07 -17.88
N GLN A 188 9.57 -15.83 -16.68
CA GLN A 188 10.18 -16.80 -15.77
C GLN A 188 9.71 -16.51 -14.36
N ARG A 189 9.13 -17.50 -13.70
CA ARG A 189 8.69 -17.37 -12.32
C ARG A 189 8.95 -18.66 -11.56
N ILE A 190 9.50 -18.52 -10.37
CA ILE A 190 9.66 -19.60 -9.40
C ILE A 190 9.12 -19.14 -8.05
N THR A 191 8.32 -19.99 -7.40
CA THR A 191 7.90 -19.82 -6.00
C THR A 191 8.14 -21.10 -5.24
N LEU A 192 8.55 -20.99 -3.98
CA LEU A 192 8.66 -22.08 -3.04
C LEU A 192 8.02 -21.65 -1.72
N ASP A 193 7.31 -22.55 -1.06
CA ASP A 193 6.70 -22.37 0.25
C ASP A 193 6.83 -23.66 1.05
N GLY A 194 7.67 -23.65 2.04
CA GLY A 194 7.94 -24.82 2.87
C GLY A 194 7.73 -24.52 4.34
N ASN A 195 7.02 -25.43 5.02
CA ASN A 195 6.79 -25.39 6.46
C ASN A 195 7.30 -26.67 7.11
N LYS A 196 8.06 -26.54 8.17
CA LYS A 196 8.55 -27.63 8.99
C LYS A 196 8.06 -27.47 10.42
N ASP A 197 7.29 -28.44 10.87
CA ASP A 197 6.92 -28.62 12.27
C ASP A 197 8.00 -29.49 12.95
N PHE A 198 8.70 -28.91 13.93
CA PHE A 198 9.74 -29.62 14.67
C PHE A 198 9.18 -30.44 15.84
N GLY A 199 7.87 -30.36 16.09
CA GLY A 199 7.24 -30.85 17.30
C GLY A 199 7.54 -29.95 18.50
N ASN A 200 7.07 -30.33 19.67
CA ASN A 200 7.25 -29.54 20.91
C ASN A 200 6.78 -28.09 20.81
N GLY A 201 5.81 -27.81 19.92
CA GLY A 201 5.24 -26.47 19.74
C GLY A 201 6.10 -25.51 18.94
N ILE A 202 7.05 -25.96 18.16
CA ILE A 202 7.92 -25.12 17.32
C ILE A 202 7.73 -25.48 15.85
N ALA A 203 7.51 -24.47 15.00
CA ALA A 203 7.52 -24.63 13.56
C ALA A 203 8.27 -23.46 12.89
N ALA A 204 8.82 -23.72 11.71
CA ALA A 204 9.41 -22.70 10.84
C ALA A 204 8.86 -22.82 9.43
N ARG A 205 8.67 -21.66 8.77
CA ARG A 205 8.20 -21.58 7.39
C ARG A 205 9.05 -20.60 6.60
N VAL A 206 9.22 -20.86 5.32
CA VAL A 206 9.84 -19.93 4.39
C VAL A 206 9.10 -19.92 3.07
N ALA A 207 8.75 -18.74 2.58
CA ALA A 207 8.27 -18.53 1.22
C ALA A 207 9.32 -17.75 0.42
N VAL A 208 9.52 -18.08 -0.86
CA VAL A 208 10.54 -17.49 -1.74
C VAL A 208 9.93 -17.18 -3.10
N LEU A 209 10.38 -16.08 -3.72
CA LEU A 209 10.00 -15.63 -5.06
C LEU A 209 11.24 -15.28 -5.88
N GLY A 210 11.27 -15.75 -7.14
CA GLY A 210 12.07 -15.20 -8.22
C GLY A 210 11.17 -14.97 -9.42
N HIS A 211 11.22 -13.79 -10.04
CA HIS A 211 10.37 -13.44 -11.17
C HIS A 211 11.08 -12.49 -12.13
N LYS A 212 10.94 -12.77 -13.42
CA LYS A 212 11.36 -11.87 -14.49
C LYS A 212 10.42 -12.04 -15.68
N ASN A 213 10.04 -10.93 -16.33
CA ASN A 213 9.35 -10.94 -17.62
C ASN A 213 9.51 -9.60 -18.34
N GLU A 214 9.27 -9.60 -19.63
CA GLU A 214 8.98 -8.42 -20.44
C GLU A 214 7.47 -8.25 -20.56
N LYS A 215 7.00 -7.04 -20.85
CA LYS A 215 5.57 -6.82 -21.06
C LYS A 215 5.11 -7.49 -22.35
N ALA A 216 4.12 -8.35 -22.25
CA ALA A 216 3.60 -9.12 -23.38
C ALA A 216 3.19 -8.22 -24.57
N GLY A 217 3.66 -8.58 -25.77
CA GLY A 217 3.39 -7.85 -27.00
C GLY A 217 4.13 -6.52 -27.16
N GLN A 218 5.12 -6.23 -26.29
CA GLN A 218 5.94 -5.04 -26.33
C GLN A 218 7.44 -5.44 -26.44
N ALA A 219 7.90 -5.65 -27.65
CA ALA A 219 9.17 -6.33 -27.94
C ALA A 219 10.42 -5.63 -27.39
N ASP A 220 10.37 -4.37 -27.03
CA ASP A 220 11.54 -3.60 -26.53
C ASP A 220 11.04 -2.46 -25.61
N GLY A 221 10.33 -2.85 -24.58
CA GLY A 221 9.62 -1.92 -23.70
C GLY A 221 9.84 -2.22 -22.23
N ALA A 222 8.74 -2.31 -21.51
CA ALA A 222 8.74 -2.52 -20.08
C ALA A 222 9.20 -3.93 -19.68
N GLU A 223 10.02 -3.98 -18.65
CA GLU A 223 10.58 -5.19 -18.04
C GLU A 223 10.30 -5.19 -16.55
N TYR A 224 10.15 -6.39 -15.98
CA TYR A 224 9.89 -6.57 -14.55
C TYR A 224 10.84 -7.62 -14.00
N ALA A 225 11.50 -7.31 -12.88
CA ALA A 225 12.36 -8.24 -12.17
C ALA A 225 12.13 -8.15 -10.67
N ARG A 226 11.79 -9.27 -10.05
CA ARG A 226 11.43 -9.31 -8.62
C ARG A 226 12.03 -10.50 -7.92
N ALA A 227 12.48 -10.28 -6.69
CA ALA A 227 12.97 -11.33 -5.81
C ALA A 227 12.48 -11.08 -4.39
N GLY A 228 12.02 -12.13 -3.71
CA GLY A 228 11.49 -12.01 -2.36
C GLY A 228 11.72 -13.23 -1.51
N ILE A 229 11.72 -13.01 -0.19
CA ILE A 229 11.79 -14.06 0.82
C ILE A 229 10.96 -13.67 2.05
N ALA A 230 10.26 -14.64 2.63
CA ALA A 230 9.45 -14.45 3.82
C ALA A 230 9.62 -15.63 4.80
N PRO A 231 10.68 -15.62 5.64
CA PRO A 231 10.86 -16.59 6.71
C PRO A 231 10.00 -16.23 7.92
N SER A 232 9.56 -17.26 8.65
CA SER A 232 8.92 -17.11 9.96
C SER A 232 9.22 -18.30 10.86
N ILE A 233 9.11 -18.08 12.18
CA ILE A 233 9.19 -19.11 13.20
C ILE A 233 8.13 -18.84 14.26
N THR A 234 7.44 -19.90 14.67
CA THR A 234 6.42 -19.85 15.72
C THR A 234 6.82 -20.78 16.84
N PHE A 235 6.75 -20.29 18.06
CA PHE A 235 6.97 -21.04 19.31
C PHE A 235 5.65 -21.14 20.07
N GLY A 236 5.50 -22.20 20.83
CA GLY A 236 4.36 -22.40 21.72
C GLY A 236 3.08 -22.81 20.98
N LEU A 237 3.17 -23.36 19.77
CA LEU A 237 2.03 -24.02 19.12
C LEU A 237 1.44 -25.04 20.10
N ASP A 238 0.13 -25.08 20.28
CA ASP A 238 -0.59 -25.91 21.26
C ASP A 238 -0.38 -25.54 22.73
N THR A 239 0.17 -24.39 23.02
CA THR A 239 0.28 -23.88 24.37
C THR A 239 -0.48 -22.57 24.53
N PRO A 240 -0.87 -22.20 25.77
CA PRO A 240 -1.52 -20.90 25.99
C PRO A 240 -0.66 -19.70 25.61
N THR A 241 0.67 -19.85 25.55
CA THR A 241 1.58 -18.75 25.17
C THR A 241 2.24 -19.05 23.84
N ARG A 242 2.03 -18.18 22.88
CA ARG A 242 2.58 -18.30 21.53
C ARG A 242 3.38 -17.07 21.16
N ALA A 243 4.48 -17.28 20.44
CA ALA A 243 5.31 -16.22 19.90
C ALA A 243 5.62 -16.51 18.43
N THR A 244 5.29 -15.58 17.54
CA THR A 244 5.63 -15.67 16.11
C THR A 244 6.55 -14.52 15.74
N LEU A 245 7.68 -14.87 15.13
CA LEU A 245 8.59 -13.92 14.52
C LEU A 245 8.53 -14.13 13.00
N SER A 246 8.35 -13.08 12.25
CA SER A 246 8.34 -13.13 10.80
C SER A 246 9.12 -11.96 10.20
N TYR A 247 9.68 -12.21 9.04
CA TYR A 247 10.35 -11.20 8.25
C TYR A 247 9.91 -11.35 6.79
N TYR A 248 9.66 -10.22 6.14
CA TYR A 248 9.33 -10.14 4.72
C TYR A 248 10.32 -9.21 4.04
N TYR A 249 10.84 -9.66 2.90
CA TYR A 249 11.67 -8.87 2.01
C TYR A 249 11.21 -9.04 0.58
N LEU A 250 11.00 -7.93 -0.12
CA LEU A 250 10.74 -7.89 -1.55
C LEU A 250 11.55 -6.77 -2.18
N LYS A 251 12.28 -7.12 -3.23
CA LYS A 251 12.96 -6.17 -4.11
C LYS A 251 12.39 -6.28 -5.51
N SER A 252 12.09 -5.14 -6.13
CA SER A 252 11.76 -5.03 -7.56
C SER A 252 12.69 -4.05 -8.25
N ASP A 253 13.01 -4.36 -9.52
CA ASP A 253 13.75 -3.51 -10.44
C ASP A 253 13.00 -3.58 -11.77
N ASP A 254 12.10 -2.63 -11.98
CA ASP A 254 11.17 -2.62 -13.09
C ASP A 254 11.50 -1.46 -14.05
N THR A 255 11.33 -1.68 -15.36
CA THR A 255 11.23 -0.60 -16.35
C THR A 255 9.74 -0.33 -16.58
N PRO A 256 9.20 0.80 -16.11
CA PRO A 256 7.76 1.02 -16.10
C PRO A 256 7.22 1.40 -17.48
N ASP A 257 5.94 1.09 -17.72
CA ASP A 257 5.20 1.51 -18.90
C ASP A 257 4.06 2.44 -18.53
N SER A 258 4.07 3.65 -19.05
CA SER A 258 3.03 4.67 -18.84
C SER A 258 1.79 4.50 -19.73
N GLY A 259 1.75 3.46 -20.56
CA GLY A 259 0.66 3.25 -21.50
C GLY A 259 0.69 4.19 -22.70
N VAL A 260 -0.47 4.41 -23.32
CA VAL A 260 -0.63 5.23 -24.52
C VAL A 260 -1.30 6.55 -24.21
N PRO A 261 -1.06 7.61 -25.02
CA PRO A 261 -1.76 8.89 -24.87
C PRO A 261 -3.27 8.73 -24.99
N TYR A 262 -3.98 9.53 -24.24
CA TYR A 262 -5.43 9.53 -24.21
C TYR A 262 -5.96 10.70 -25.01
N ASN A 263 -6.95 10.47 -25.87
CA ASN A 263 -7.64 11.53 -26.57
C ASN A 263 -8.67 12.18 -25.64
N ASN A 264 -8.20 13.11 -24.82
CA ASN A 264 -8.94 13.64 -23.70
C ASN A 264 -10.10 14.55 -24.19
N PRO A 265 -11.38 14.25 -23.83
CA PRO A 265 -12.48 15.18 -24.04
C PRO A 265 -12.26 16.39 -23.12
N PHE A 266 -12.28 17.55 -23.69
CA PHE A 266 -11.54 18.67 -23.20
C PHE A 266 -12.39 19.68 -22.42
N SER A 267 -11.87 20.24 -21.35
CA SER A 267 -12.40 21.40 -20.66
C SER A 267 -11.73 22.68 -21.17
N ALA A 268 -12.47 23.53 -21.84
CA ALA A 268 -11.97 24.83 -22.35
C ALA A 268 -11.34 25.72 -21.28
N SER A 269 -11.71 25.52 -20.01
CA SER A 269 -11.15 26.28 -18.88
C SER A 269 -9.69 25.94 -18.60
N ASN A 270 -9.28 24.71 -18.84
CA ASN A 270 -7.93 24.23 -18.53
C ASN A 270 -6.94 24.37 -19.70
N GLN A 271 -7.43 24.56 -20.92
CA GLN A 271 -6.61 24.63 -22.15
C GLN A 271 -7.24 25.56 -23.18
N PRO A 272 -7.08 26.86 -23.01
CA PRO A 272 -7.58 27.84 -23.97
C PRO A 272 -7.06 27.54 -25.38
N GLY A 273 -7.95 27.52 -26.37
CA GLY A 273 -7.62 27.33 -27.76
C GLY A 273 -7.64 25.90 -28.27
N ARG A 274 -7.96 24.89 -27.44
CA ARG A 274 -8.22 23.53 -27.91
C ARG A 274 -9.65 23.41 -28.44
N ILE A 275 -9.84 22.59 -29.47
CA ILE A 275 -11.16 22.31 -30.04
C ILE A 275 -11.76 21.15 -29.27
N PRO A 276 -12.83 21.34 -28.47
CA PRO A 276 -13.41 20.31 -27.60
C PRO A 276 -13.92 19.08 -28.36
N GLU A 277 -14.35 19.29 -29.57
CA GLU A 277 -14.97 18.27 -30.44
C GLU A 277 -14.00 17.15 -30.83
N ASN A 278 -12.69 17.40 -30.75
CA ASN A 278 -11.67 16.43 -31.14
C ASN A 278 -11.35 15.41 -30.04
N GLY A 279 -11.82 15.62 -28.80
CA GLY A 279 -11.63 14.68 -27.71
C GLY A 279 -12.77 13.67 -27.63
N ASN A 280 -12.49 12.39 -27.83
CA ASN A 280 -13.49 11.31 -27.80
C ASN A 280 -13.45 10.46 -26.52
N GLY A 281 -12.59 10.78 -25.58
CA GLY A 281 -12.46 10.06 -24.31
C GLY A 281 -11.87 8.65 -24.43
N LYS A 282 -11.11 8.36 -25.49
CA LYS A 282 -10.52 7.04 -25.75
C LYS A 282 -8.99 7.14 -25.88
N PRO A 283 -8.25 6.05 -25.64
CA PRO A 283 -6.85 5.97 -26.02
C PRO A 283 -6.68 6.28 -27.52
N ILE A 284 -5.59 6.95 -27.85
CA ILE A 284 -5.26 7.22 -29.26
C ILE A 284 -4.88 5.90 -29.94
N ASP A 285 -5.34 5.73 -31.16
CA ASP A 285 -5.00 4.56 -31.97
C ASP A 285 -3.51 4.62 -32.36
N VAL A 286 -2.75 3.67 -31.84
CA VAL A 286 -1.31 3.55 -32.03
C VAL A 286 -0.93 2.12 -32.36
N LYS A 287 0.26 1.93 -32.94
CA LYS A 287 0.79 0.60 -33.20
C LYS A 287 0.83 -0.23 -31.92
N GLN A 288 0.36 -1.47 -31.98
CA GLN A 288 0.49 -2.42 -30.88
C GLN A 288 1.95 -2.57 -30.45
N GLY A 289 2.19 -2.61 -29.14
CA GLY A 289 3.54 -2.76 -28.57
C GLY A 289 4.33 -1.45 -28.54
N VAL A 290 3.73 -0.30 -28.82
CA VAL A 290 4.41 0.99 -28.69
C VAL A 290 4.83 1.24 -27.24
N TYR A 291 6.05 1.76 -27.06
CA TYR A 291 6.62 2.14 -25.77
C TYR A 291 7.11 3.59 -25.79
N TYR A 292 6.66 4.40 -24.85
CA TYR A 292 6.97 5.84 -24.80
C TYR A 292 8.12 6.19 -23.87
N GLY A 293 8.59 5.26 -23.04
CA GLY A 293 9.70 5.44 -22.12
C GLY A 293 11.07 5.50 -22.80
N TRP A 294 12.11 5.80 -22.04
CA TRP A 294 13.51 5.57 -22.38
C TRP A 294 14.03 4.35 -21.63
N LYS A 295 14.30 3.27 -22.31
CA LYS A 295 14.70 2.01 -21.69
C LYS A 295 16.02 2.10 -20.89
N ASP A 296 16.95 2.95 -21.35
CA ASP A 296 18.24 3.18 -20.73
C ASP A 296 18.24 4.30 -19.66
N ARG A 297 17.07 4.87 -19.37
CA ARG A 297 16.90 5.91 -18.36
C ARG A 297 15.81 5.61 -17.36
N ASP A 298 14.63 5.15 -17.85
CA ASP A 298 13.44 5.00 -17.04
C ASP A 298 13.53 3.75 -16.16
N PHE A 299 13.19 3.87 -14.90
CA PHE A 299 13.23 2.78 -13.91
C PHE A 299 12.22 2.99 -12.80
N GLN A 300 11.90 1.88 -12.14
CA GLN A 300 11.17 1.87 -10.86
C GLN A 300 11.78 0.79 -9.98
N LYS A 301 12.42 1.21 -8.90
CA LYS A 301 13.06 0.32 -7.93
C LYS A 301 12.34 0.42 -6.61
N GLN A 302 11.91 -0.72 -6.09
CA GLN A 302 11.28 -0.79 -4.78
C GLN A 302 11.99 -1.83 -3.91
N GLU A 303 12.13 -1.51 -2.63
CA GLU A 303 12.63 -2.42 -1.62
C GLU A 303 11.75 -2.30 -0.38
N ASN A 304 11.13 -3.41 0.02
CA ASN A 304 10.20 -3.46 1.13
C ASN A 304 10.66 -4.51 2.13
N GLN A 305 10.78 -4.10 3.38
CA GLN A 305 11.21 -4.94 4.50
C GLN A 305 10.21 -4.79 5.64
N ILE A 306 9.69 -5.90 6.14
CA ILE A 306 8.74 -5.91 7.26
C ILE A 306 9.21 -6.95 8.28
N GLY A 307 9.52 -6.51 9.48
CA GLY A 307 9.79 -7.39 10.62
C GLY A 307 8.62 -7.35 11.59
N THR A 308 8.08 -8.51 11.97
CA THR A 308 6.95 -8.62 12.87
C THR A 308 7.28 -9.55 14.04
N ILE A 309 6.91 -9.11 15.24
CA ILE A 309 6.88 -9.92 16.46
C ILE A 309 5.44 -9.92 16.96
N LYS A 310 4.82 -11.10 17.01
CA LYS A 310 3.49 -11.30 17.58
C LYS A 310 3.59 -12.20 18.80
N LEU A 311 3.07 -11.73 19.91
CA LEU A 311 2.96 -12.46 21.17
C LEU A 311 1.48 -12.65 21.50
N GLU A 312 1.09 -13.86 21.88
CA GLU A 312 -0.28 -14.19 22.26
C GLU A 312 -0.27 -15.02 23.54
N HIS A 313 -1.19 -14.72 24.44
CA HIS A 313 -1.36 -15.48 25.67
C HIS A 313 -2.85 -15.66 25.99
N ASP A 314 -3.27 -16.90 26.11
CA ASP A 314 -4.63 -17.25 26.52
C ASP A 314 -4.71 -17.14 28.06
N LEU A 315 -5.32 -16.06 28.54
CA LEU A 315 -5.57 -15.84 29.97
C LEU A 315 -6.56 -16.86 30.52
N THR A 316 -7.52 -17.23 29.67
CA THR A 316 -8.51 -18.30 29.89
C THR A 316 -8.85 -18.91 28.54
N ASP A 317 -9.65 -19.99 28.52
CA ASP A 317 -10.15 -20.60 27.27
C ASP A 317 -10.93 -19.62 26.37
N ASN A 318 -11.43 -18.53 26.92
CA ASN A 318 -12.27 -17.54 26.24
C ASN A 318 -11.66 -16.14 26.18
N LEU A 319 -10.44 -15.95 26.61
CA LEU A 319 -9.83 -14.63 26.72
C LEU A 319 -8.35 -14.68 26.35
N THR A 320 -8.00 -14.00 25.28
CA THR A 320 -6.63 -13.93 24.76
C THR A 320 -6.13 -12.49 24.76
N ILE A 321 -4.97 -12.25 25.32
CA ILE A 321 -4.22 -10.99 25.14
C ILE A 321 -3.17 -11.19 24.06
N SER A 322 -3.04 -10.21 23.17
CA SER A 322 -2.04 -10.24 22.11
C SER A 322 -1.33 -8.90 21.96
N ASN A 323 -0.05 -8.96 21.61
CA ASN A 323 0.73 -7.79 21.21
C ASN A 323 1.38 -8.07 19.86
N THR A 324 1.31 -7.12 18.95
CA THR A 324 1.94 -7.19 17.62
C THR A 324 2.78 -5.94 17.41
N ALA A 325 4.09 -6.11 17.35
CA ALA A 325 5.05 -5.06 17.03
C ALA A 325 5.57 -5.26 15.60
N VAL A 326 5.48 -4.22 14.78
CA VAL A 326 5.88 -4.24 13.37
C VAL A 326 6.84 -3.09 13.08
N TYR A 327 7.98 -3.42 12.46
CA TYR A 327 8.86 -2.46 11.83
C TYR A 327 8.82 -2.66 10.32
N ASN A 328 8.52 -1.59 9.59
CA ASN A 328 8.48 -1.59 8.13
C ASN A 328 9.42 -0.52 7.58
N ASN A 329 10.26 -0.88 6.60
CA ASN A 329 11.01 0.06 5.78
C ASN A 329 10.62 -0.16 4.32
N SER A 330 10.19 0.90 3.65
CA SER A 330 9.77 0.89 2.25
C SER A 330 10.52 1.97 1.48
N LYS A 331 11.29 1.53 0.48
CA LYS A 331 11.98 2.41 -0.48
C LYS A 331 11.27 2.36 -1.81
N ASN A 332 11.04 3.55 -2.39
CA ASN A 332 10.43 3.69 -3.69
C ASN A 332 11.20 4.76 -4.48
N ASP A 333 11.95 4.33 -5.47
CA ASP A 333 12.81 5.16 -6.30
C ASP A 333 12.44 4.97 -7.76
N TYR A 334 11.92 6.02 -8.40
CA TYR A 334 11.51 5.94 -9.78
C TYR A 334 11.73 7.21 -10.58
N LEU A 335 11.91 6.98 -11.86
CA LEU A 335 11.89 7.98 -12.91
C LEU A 335 11.29 7.34 -14.15
N TRP A 336 10.24 7.92 -14.71
CA TRP A 336 9.64 7.44 -15.93
C TRP A 336 9.08 8.53 -16.82
N THR A 337 8.96 8.19 -18.10
CA THR A 337 8.34 9.05 -19.11
C THR A 337 6.85 8.79 -19.21
N ASN A 338 6.08 9.86 -19.19
CA ASN A 338 4.65 9.87 -19.42
C ASN A 338 4.32 10.57 -20.73
N PRO A 339 3.65 9.94 -21.70
CA PRO A 339 3.16 10.61 -22.89
C PRO A 339 1.97 11.51 -22.54
N ASP A 340 2.25 12.77 -22.27
CA ASP A 340 1.28 13.72 -21.71
C ASP A 340 0.72 14.67 -22.78
N ASP A 341 -0.60 14.67 -22.98
CA ASP A 341 -1.29 15.63 -23.83
C ASP A 341 -2.07 16.70 -23.05
N SER A 342 -1.90 16.75 -21.73
CA SER A 342 -2.65 17.67 -20.84
C SER A 342 -2.64 19.14 -21.28
N LYS A 343 -1.69 19.52 -22.11
CA LYS A 343 -1.58 20.88 -22.70
C LYS A 343 -1.94 20.97 -24.17
N GLY A 344 -2.55 19.91 -24.71
CA GLY A 344 -3.01 19.88 -26.09
C GLY A 344 -1.91 19.77 -27.12
N ASN A 345 -0.83 19.07 -26.80
CA ASN A 345 0.31 18.91 -27.73
C ASN A 345 -0.01 17.98 -28.91
N ILE A 346 -0.95 17.07 -28.75
CA ILE A 346 -1.34 16.12 -29.79
C ILE A 346 -2.12 16.80 -30.92
N TYR A 347 -2.84 17.86 -30.61
CA TYR A 347 -3.63 18.61 -31.58
C TYR A 347 -3.05 20.00 -31.84
N ASP A 348 -2.96 20.39 -33.10
CA ASP A 348 -2.69 21.77 -33.50
C ASP A 348 -3.83 22.67 -33.01
N LYS A 349 -3.49 23.73 -32.29
CA LYS A 349 -4.48 24.62 -31.66
C LYS A 349 -5.28 25.46 -32.66
N THR A 350 -4.74 25.65 -33.86
CA THR A 350 -5.35 26.48 -34.90
C THR A 350 -6.24 25.65 -35.83
N THR A 351 -5.72 24.49 -36.25
CA THR A 351 -6.38 23.65 -37.26
C THR A 351 -7.19 22.50 -36.65
N GLY A 352 -6.94 22.14 -35.39
CA GLY A 352 -7.51 20.95 -34.76
C GLY A 352 -7.00 19.62 -35.31
N ALA A 353 -6.00 19.67 -36.19
CA ALA A 353 -5.40 18.46 -36.75
C ALA A 353 -4.45 17.77 -35.74
N LEU A 354 -4.33 16.45 -35.85
CA LEU A 354 -3.32 15.70 -35.09
C LEU A 354 -1.92 16.16 -35.51
N THR A 355 -1.09 16.62 -34.56
CA THR A 355 0.29 17.01 -34.82
C THR A 355 1.21 15.79 -34.98
N GLY A 356 0.79 14.63 -34.49
CA GLY A 356 1.59 13.41 -34.46
C GLY A 356 2.64 13.38 -33.34
N ASN A 357 2.73 14.39 -32.49
CA ASN A 357 3.70 14.50 -31.39
C ASN A 357 3.02 14.66 -30.03
N VAL A 358 3.66 14.18 -28.99
CA VAL A 358 3.20 14.25 -27.59
C VAL A 358 4.34 14.69 -26.67
N TRP A 359 4.05 15.42 -25.63
CA TRP A 359 5.03 15.78 -24.63
C TRP A 359 5.46 14.54 -23.83
N ALA A 360 6.76 14.37 -23.73
CA ALA A 360 7.38 13.32 -22.93
C ALA A 360 7.64 13.85 -21.52
N ARG A 361 6.59 14.01 -20.75
CA ARG A 361 6.67 14.44 -19.36
C ARG A 361 7.43 13.41 -18.53
N VAL A 362 8.25 13.88 -17.61
CA VAL A 362 8.94 13.00 -16.66
C VAL A 362 8.30 13.13 -15.29
N ASN A 363 8.04 12.00 -14.68
CA ASN A 363 7.66 11.90 -13.28
C ASN A 363 8.76 11.16 -12.52
N SER A 364 9.09 11.64 -11.33
CA SER A 364 10.12 11.00 -10.50
C SER A 364 9.86 11.20 -9.02
N ARG A 365 10.33 10.25 -8.24
CA ARG A 365 10.33 10.34 -6.77
C ARG A 365 11.41 9.44 -6.21
N VAL A 366 12.06 9.89 -5.17
CA VAL A 366 12.90 9.09 -4.28
C VAL A 366 12.28 9.21 -2.89
N ALA A 367 11.80 8.12 -2.35
CA ALA A 367 11.19 8.08 -1.02
C ALA A 367 11.73 6.90 -0.21
N ASP A 368 12.07 7.17 1.05
CA ASP A 368 12.39 6.17 2.07
C ASP A 368 11.43 6.38 3.24
N THR A 369 10.67 5.37 3.57
CA THR A 369 9.65 5.43 4.62
C THR A 369 9.92 4.35 5.65
N GLU A 370 10.16 4.76 6.88
CA GLU A 370 10.28 3.88 8.04
C GLU A 370 9.00 4.00 8.89
N THR A 371 8.45 2.88 9.33
CA THR A 371 7.26 2.86 10.19
C THR A 371 7.46 1.86 11.30
N PHE A 372 7.23 2.28 12.53
CA PHE A 372 7.06 1.39 13.67
C PHE A 372 5.60 1.42 14.11
N THR A 373 4.99 0.25 14.29
CA THR A 373 3.63 0.12 14.79
C THR A 373 3.59 -0.92 15.90
N ASP A 374 2.88 -0.61 16.99
CA ASP A 374 2.61 -1.54 18.09
C ASP A 374 1.09 -1.60 18.34
N GLN A 375 0.57 -2.82 18.42
CA GLN A 375 -0.85 -3.09 18.72
C GLN A 375 -0.94 -4.00 19.92
N LEU A 376 -1.72 -3.59 20.91
CA LEU A 376 -2.13 -4.40 22.04
C LEU A 376 -3.63 -4.68 21.93
N ALA A 377 -4.04 -5.93 22.02
CA ALA A 377 -5.44 -6.30 21.96
C ALA A 377 -5.82 -7.35 23.01
N LEU A 378 -7.03 -7.23 23.53
CA LEU A 378 -7.70 -8.21 24.37
C LEU A 378 -8.94 -8.68 23.62
N THR A 379 -8.96 -9.95 23.23
CA THR A 379 -10.06 -10.57 22.48
C THR A 379 -10.70 -11.66 23.30
N GLY A 380 -12.02 -11.71 23.33
CA GLY A 380 -12.66 -12.74 24.11
C GLY A 380 -14.16 -12.85 23.96
N LYS A 381 -14.72 -13.77 24.75
CA LYS A 381 -16.15 -14.01 24.87
C LYS A 381 -16.56 -14.02 26.34
N PHE A 382 -17.73 -13.43 26.63
CA PHE A 382 -18.34 -13.49 27.94
C PHE A 382 -19.87 -13.43 27.83
N ASN A 383 -20.57 -13.72 28.91
CA ASN A 383 -22.02 -13.63 28.96
C ASN A 383 -22.50 -12.59 29.97
N THR A 384 -23.54 -11.86 29.61
CA THR A 384 -24.27 -10.97 30.53
C THR A 384 -25.71 -11.44 30.61
N GLY A 385 -26.01 -12.27 31.60
CA GLY A 385 -27.27 -12.99 31.64
C GLY A 385 -27.44 -13.94 30.47
N SER A 386 -28.47 -13.73 29.65
CA SER A 386 -28.71 -14.51 28.42
C SER A 386 -27.98 -13.99 27.19
N LEU A 387 -27.35 -12.82 27.27
CA LEU A 387 -26.64 -12.21 26.16
C LEU A 387 -25.23 -12.79 26.04
N LYS A 388 -24.85 -13.16 24.82
CA LYS A 388 -23.49 -13.62 24.54
C LYS A 388 -22.72 -12.51 23.85
N HIS A 389 -21.54 -12.19 24.34
CA HIS A 389 -20.64 -11.17 23.83
C HIS A 389 -19.41 -11.81 23.20
N SER A 390 -19.01 -11.30 22.04
CA SER A 390 -17.71 -11.55 21.43
C SER A 390 -17.06 -10.20 21.18
N PHE A 391 -15.92 -9.92 21.80
CA PHE A 391 -15.36 -8.58 21.79
C PHE A 391 -13.87 -8.54 21.42
N ASN A 392 -13.44 -7.35 20.98
CA ASN A 392 -12.04 -6.98 20.82
C ASN A 392 -11.84 -5.55 21.36
N LEU A 393 -11.02 -5.44 22.39
CA LEU A 393 -10.55 -4.16 22.96
C LEU A 393 -9.09 -4.00 22.56
N GLY A 394 -8.71 -2.87 21.96
CA GLY A 394 -7.34 -2.67 21.54
C GLY A 394 -6.85 -1.24 21.64
N ALA A 395 -5.52 -1.13 21.68
CA ALA A 395 -4.79 0.11 21.58
C ALA A 395 -3.71 -0.04 20.50
N GLU A 396 -3.52 1.02 19.70
CA GLU A 396 -2.54 1.03 18.60
C GLU A 396 -1.71 2.31 18.68
N TYR A 397 -0.43 2.19 18.39
CA TYR A 397 0.49 3.30 18.22
C TYR A 397 1.29 3.11 16.95
N SER A 398 1.47 4.18 16.17
CA SER A 398 2.34 4.16 14.99
C SER A 398 3.15 5.44 14.91
N ASP A 399 4.42 5.31 14.54
CA ASP A 399 5.35 6.40 14.22
C ASP A 399 5.96 6.12 12.86
N GLN A 400 5.69 7.00 11.91
CA GLN A 400 6.17 6.91 10.53
C GLN A 400 7.01 8.12 10.19
N GLU A 401 8.19 7.89 9.63
CA GLU A 401 9.05 8.92 9.07
C GLU A 401 9.26 8.66 7.58
N THR A 402 9.11 9.69 6.75
CA THR A 402 9.31 9.63 5.31
C THR A 402 10.25 10.73 4.87
N ASP A 403 11.40 10.34 4.32
CA ASP A 403 12.27 11.22 3.56
C ASP A 403 11.93 11.11 2.08
N ARG A 404 11.67 12.27 1.44
CA ARG A 404 11.26 12.31 0.04
C ARG A 404 11.96 13.43 -0.72
N THR A 405 12.36 13.12 -1.96
CA THR A 405 12.86 14.08 -2.95
C THR A 405 12.45 13.62 -4.36
N GLN A 406 12.91 14.32 -5.37
CA GLN A 406 12.69 14.00 -6.80
C GLN A 406 13.96 14.18 -7.60
N TYR A 407 13.99 13.62 -8.80
CA TYR A 407 15.08 13.85 -9.74
C TYR A 407 14.91 15.17 -10.48
N ILE A 408 16.03 15.82 -10.72
CA ILE A 408 16.22 16.90 -11.68
C ILE A 408 16.87 16.29 -12.90
N ILE A 409 16.35 16.60 -14.08
CA ILE A 409 16.81 16.05 -15.34
C ILE A 409 17.30 17.21 -16.19
N ASP A 410 18.58 17.16 -16.57
CA ASP A 410 19.14 18.18 -17.45
C ASP A 410 18.78 17.87 -18.92
N GLY A 411 18.39 18.91 -19.65
CA GLY A 411 18.00 18.82 -21.06
C GLY A 411 16.52 18.55 -21.31
N VAL A 412 15.71 18.35 -20.24
CA VAL A 412 14.27 18.21 -20.33
C VAL A 412 13.61 19.18 -19.35
N ASP A 413 12.59 19.90 -19.79
CA ASP A 413 11.81 20.74 -18.87
C ASP A 413 10.97 19.86 -17.96
N THR A 414 11.41 19.71 -16.71
CA THR A 414 10.73 18.90 -15.68
C THR A 414 9.82 19.74 -14.79
N THR A 415 9.88 21.07 -14.89
CA THR A 415 9.21 21.96 -13.92
C THR A 415 7.72 22.08 -14.13
N GLY A 416 7.18 21.51 -15.21
CA GLY A 416 5.73 21.42 -15.44
C GLY A 416 4.98 22.75 -15.57
N SER A 417 5.65 23.88 -15.33
CA SER A 417 5.03 25.19 -15.37
C SER A 417 5.05 25.83 -16.76
N THR A 418 6.00 25.47 -17.60
CA THR A 418 6.10 25.92 -18.99
C THR A 418 5.99 24.72 -19.93
N HIS A 419 4.77 24.34 -20.22
CA HIS A 419 4.49 23.32 -21.23
C HIS A 419 4.84 23.86 -22.60
N GLN A 420 5.91 23.36 -23.17
CA GLN A 420 6.30 23.75 -24.51
C GLN A 420 5.42 23.01 -25.52
N THR A 421 4.99 23.71 -26.54
CA THR A 421 4.28 23.11 -27.67
C THR A 421 5.22 22.22 -28.44
N CYS A 422 4.86 20.97 -28.69
CA CYS A 422 5.63 20.08 -29.51
C CYS A 422 5.61 20.54 -30.98
N PRO A 423 6.80 20.77 -31.60
CA PRO A 423 6.83 21.12 -33.02
C PRO A 423 6.31 19.95 -33.87
N SER A 424 5.59 20.26 -34.95
CA SER A 424 5.03 19.26 -35.86
C SER A 424 6.08 18.60 -36.76
N THR A 425 7.21 19.25 -37.00
CA THR A 425 8.19 18.80 -38.00
C THR A 425 9.48 18.23 -37.44
N SER A 426 9.82 18.54 -36.20
CA SER A 426 11.00 18.00 -35.52
C SER A 426 10.76 18.09 -34.02
N PRO A 427 10.41 17.00 -33.35
CA PRO A 427 10.17 17.04 -31.91
C PRO A 427 11.44 17.45 -31.17
N ALA A 428 11.33 18.49 -30.34
CA ALA A 428 12.36 18.84 -29.38
C ALA A 428 12.58 17.69 -28.38
N GLY A 429 13.67 17.68 -27.64
CA GLY A 429 14.02 16.57 -26.74
C GLY A 429 12.96 16.21 -25.68
N TRP A 430 12.03 17.12 -25.36
CA TRP A 430 10.89 16.86 -24.48
C TRP A 430 9.63 16.32 -25.19
N CYS A 431 9.66 16.16 -26.50
CA CYS A 431 8.54 15.65 -27.31
C CYS A 431 8.92 14.34 -27.98
N THR A 432 7.93 13.53 -28.27
CA THR A 432 8.11 12.28 -29.02
C THR A 432 6.96 12.09 -30.02
N SER A 433 7.20 11.30 -31.05
CA SER A 433 6.14 10.90 -31.99
C SER A 433 5.12 9.99 -31.28
N VAL A 434 3.86 10.23 -31.56
CA VAL A 434 2.76 9.38 -31.07
C VAL A 434 2.83 7.98 -31.69
N GLN A 435 3.17 7.89 -32.99
CA GLN A 435 3.17 6.63 -33.73
C GLN A 435 4.52 5.88 -33.70
N ASN A 436 5.64 6.60 -33.59
CA ASN A 436 6.97 6.05 -33.60
C ASN A 436 7.86 6.75 -32.55
N PRO A 437 7.72 6.44 -31.26
CA PRO A 437 8.46 7.07 -30.18
C PRO A 437 9.92 6.58 -30.08
N ASN A 438 10.62 6.45 -31.19
CA ASN A 438 12.04 6.09 -31.19
C ASN A 438 12.90 7.27 -30.79
N ARG A 439 13.63 7.14 -29.69
CA ARG A 439 14.40 8.22 -29.08
C ARG A 439 15.90 8.04 -29.14
N GLY A 440 16.40 6.88 -29.51
CA GLY A 440 17.81 6.54 -29.37
C GLY A 440 18.29 6.57 -27.90
N PRO A 441 19.61 6.46 -27.67
CA PRO A 441 20.18 6.47 -26.34
C PRO A 441 19.94 7.78 -25.60
N TRP A 442 19.72 7.70 -24.27
CA TRP A 442 19.66 8.86 -23.40
C TRP A 442 21.07 9.42 -23.14
N ASN A 443 21.27 10.71 -23.43
CA ASN A 443 22.56 11.39 -23.26
C ASN A 443 22.51 12.53 -22.22
N GLY A 444 21.43 12.63 -21.45
CA GLY A 444 21.28 13.62 -20.40
C GLY A 444 21.86 13.16 -19.06
N SER A 445 21.67 13.96 -18.03
CA SER A 445 22.01 13.62 -16.65
C SER A 445 20.78 13.68 -15.75
N ILE A 446 20.76 12.83 -14.72
CA ILE A 446 19.77 12.84 -13.67
C ILE A 446 20.47 13.00 -12.32
N SER A 447 19.90 13.82 -11.43
CA SER A 447 20.46 14.10 -10.11
C SER A 447 19.35 14.53 -9.15
N THR A 448 19.50 14.22 -7.87
CA THR A 448 18.67 14.79 -6.79
C THR A 448 19.22 16.11 -6.23
N ASN A 449 20.43 16.51 -6.65
CA ASN A 449 21.07 17.74 -6.21
C ASN A 449 20.26 18.97 -6.66
N GLY A 450 19.90 19.84 -5.72
CA GLY A 450 19.12 21.04 -6.00
C GLY A 450 17.62 20.81 -6.10
N ALA A 451 17.12 19.61 -5.88
CA ALA A 451 15.70 19.33 -5.69
C ALA A 451 15.25 19.63 -4.25
N ASP A 452 13.95 19.87 -4.10
CA ASP A 452 13.34 20.02 -2.78
C ASP A 452 13.46 18.72 -1.98
N GLN A 453 13.73 18.88 -0.68
CA GLN A 453 13.83 17.77 0.27
C GLN A 453 12.67 17.86 1.25
N TYR A 454 12.00 16.76 1.49
CA TYR A 454 10.90 16.65 2.45
C TYR A 454 11.24 15.63 3.51
N ASN A 455 11.12 16.02 4.77
CA ASN A 455 11.07 15.10 5.90
C ASN A 455 9.66 15.21 6.52
N ILE A 456 8.95 14.10 6.61
CA ILE A 456 7.56 14.04 7.07
C ILE A 456 7.51 12.99 8.19
N GLN A 457 7.14 13.43 9.40
CA GLN A 457 6.88 12.54 10.52
C GLN A 457 5.39 12.51 10.82
N SER A 458 4.80 11.33 10.88
CA SER A 458 3.39 11.12 11.21
C SER A 458 3.26 10.14 12.37
N LYS A 459 2.59 10.57 13.44
CA LYS A 459 2.28 9.75 14.62
C LYS A 459 0.80 9.53 14.74
N SER A 460 0.41 8.34 15.12
CA SER A 460 -0.98 8.05 15.46
C SER A 460 -1.06 7.22 16.74
N ALA A 461 -2.08 7.50 17.53
CA ALA A 461 -2.47 6.70 18.67
C ALA A 461 -3.97 6.47 18.64
N SER A 462 -4.41 5.26 18.95
CA SER A 462 -5.83 4.94 18.98
C SER A 462 -6.19 3.92 20.05
N VAL A 463 -7.45 3.98 20.46
CA VAL A 463 -8.08 2.99 21.34
C VAL A 463 -9.43 2.64 20.74
N TYR A 464 -9.78 1.36 20.73
CA TYR A 464 -11.05 0.91 20.17
C TYR A 464 -11.66 -0.23 21.00
N PHE A 465 -12.98 -0.32 20.92
CA PHE A 465 -13.77 -1.42 21.46
C PHE A 465 -14.81 -1.85 20.42
N LEU A 466 -14.81 -3.14 20.11
CA LEU A 466 -15.73 -3.80 19.18
C LEU A 466 -16.42 -4.93 19.93
N ASP A 467 -17.75 -5.03 19.84
CA ASP A 467 -18.53 -6.06 20.49
C ASP A 467 -19.66 -6.57 19.59
N SER A 468 -19.78 -7.86 19.47
CA SER A 468 -20.89 -8.54 18.81
C SER A 468 -21.73 -9.23 19.88
N ILE A 469 -22.97 -8.78 20.03
CA ILE A 469 -23.90 -9.18 21.09
C ILE A 469 -24.99 -10.05 20.48
N GLU A 470 -24.97 -11.35 20.77
CA GLU A 470 -26.03 -12.28 20.41
C GLU A 470 -27.14 -12.24 21.47
N PHE A 471 -28.30 -11.66 21.11
CA PHE A 471 -29.51 -11.67 21.99
C PHE A 471 -30.17 -13.06 22.02
N ASN A 472 -30.20 -13.71 20.86
CA ASN A 472 -30.68 -15.05 20.62
C ASN A 472 -30.15 -15.52 19.25
N PRO A 473 -30.37 -16.77 18.82
CA PRO A 473 -29.83 -17.29 17.54
C PRO A 473 -30.23 -16.49 16.30
N GLN A 474 -31.25 -15.64 16.37
CA GLN A 474 -31.77 -14.85 15.24
C GLN A 474 -31.29 -13.41 15.23
N TRP A 475 -30.96 -12.82 16.39
CA TRP A 475 -30.65 -11.41 16.50
C TRP A 475 -29.26 -11.15 17.06
N ILE A 476 -28.43 -10.45 16.31
CA ILE A 476 -27.09 -10.04 16.69
C ILE A 476 -26.96 -8.53 16.52
N LEU A 477 -26.41 -7.85 17.52
CA LEU A 477 -26.09 -6.43 17.50
C LEU A 477 -24.56 -6.26 17.54
N ASP A 478 -24.00 -5.66 16.51
CA ASP A 478 -22.58 -5.30 16.45
C ASP A 478 -22.41 -3.82 16.80
N LEU A 479 -21.55 -3.55 17.76
CA LEU A 479 -21.21 -2.21 18.20
C LEU A 479 -19.71 -1.98 18.07
N GLY A 480 -19.33 -0.75 17.78
CA GLY A 480 -17.93 -0.35 17.73
C GLY A 480 -17.75 1.11 18.05
N VAL A 481 -16.72 1.40 18.82
CA VAL A 481 -16.24 2.75 19.08
C VAL A 481 -14.73 2.77 18.94
N ARG A 482 -14.20 3.83 18.35
CA ARG A 482 -12.78 4.06 18.21
C ARG A 482 -12.48 5.54 18.36
N TRP A 483 -11.46 5.85 19.13
CA TRP A 483 -10.85 7.16 19.18
C TRP A 483 -9.47 7.10 18.52
N ASP A 484 -9.18 8.07 17.66
CA ASP A 484 -7.90 8.22 16.97
C ASP A 484 -7.35 9.62 17.21
N LYS A 485 -6.05 9.72 17.43
CA LYS A 485 -5.28 10.97 17.43
C LYS A 485 -4.16 10.86 16.39
N PHE A 486 -4.02 11.91 15.58
CA PHE A 486 -2.98 12.03 14.55
C PHE A 486 -2.18 13.31 14.76
N GLU A 487 -0.87 13.21 14.57
CA GLU A 487 0.04 14.33 14.54
C GLU A 487 0.94 14.16 13.32
N THR A 488 1.09 15.21 12.52
CA THR A 488 1.98 15.20 11.35
C THR A 488 2.80 16.47 11.33
N ASP A 489 4.12 16.30 11.29
CA ASP A 489 5.10 17.35 11.12
C ASP A 489 5.78 17.18 9.77
N GLN A 490 5.88 18.25 8.99
CA GLN A 490 6.61 18.28 7.74
C GLN A 490 7.64 19.40 7.74
N VAL A 491 8.86 19.07 7.35
CA VAL A 491 9.92 20.01 7.04
C VAL A 491 10.27 19.88 5.57
N MET A 492 10.01 20.93 4.79
CA MET A 492 10.44 21.05 3.41
C MET A 492 11.66 21.97 3.35
N THR A 493 12.75 21.52 2.74
CA THR A 493 13.93 22.31 2.45
C THR A 493 13.95 22.62 0.96
N TYR A 494 13.93 23.88 0.59
CA TYR A 494 13.91 24.31 -0.81
C TYR A 494 15.23 24.01 -1.50
N GLY A 495 15.16 23.38 -2.66
CA GLY A 495 16.30 23.11 -3.51
C GLY A 495 16.66 24.31 -4.41
N ALA A 496 17.89 24.33 -4.91
CA ALA A 496 18.41 25.44 -5.73
C ALA A 496 17.63 25.67 -7.03
N LYS A 497 17.03 24.63 -7.61
CA LYS A 497 16.27 24.75 -8.87
C LYS A 497 14.85 25.29 -8.70
N ASN A 498 14.30 25.25 -7.49
CA ASN A 498 12.95 25.75 -7.20
C ASN A 498 12.96 27.13 -6.52
N THR A 499 14.11 27.77 -6.45
CA THR A 499 14.24 29.08 -5.82
C THR A 499 14.09 30.20 -6.85
N THR A 500 13.24 31.16 -6.54
CA THR A 500 13.17 32.40 -7.30
C THR A 500 14.35 33.29 -6.85
N VAL A 501 15.47 33.20 -7.55
CA VAL A 501 16.70 33.94 -7.21
C VAL A 501 16.57 35.44 -7.55
N THR A 502 15.63 35.79 -8.42
CA THR A 502 15.38 37.20 -8.82
C THR A 502 13.98 37.60 -8.38
N GLY A 503 13.89 38.64 -7.58
CA GLY A 503 12.62 39.33 -7.33
C GLY A 503 11.99 39.77 -8.64
N SER A 504 10.67 39.82 -8.72
CA SER A 504 9.94 40.35 -9.87
C SER A 504 9.54 41.79 -9.61
N THR A 505 9.72 42.63 -10.61
CA THR A 505 9.19 44.01 -10.58
C THR A 505 7.88 44.01 -11.38
N SER A 506 6.78 44.38 -10.73
CA SER A 506 5.49 44.52 -11.41
C SER A 506 5.54 45.62 -12.47
N SER A 507 4.60 45.63 -13.40
CA SER A 507 4.43 46.71 -14.37
C SER A 507 4.20 48.09 -13.72
N THR A 508 3.87 48.13 -12.44
CA THR A 508 3.70 49.35 -11.62
C THR A 508 4.95 49.73 -10.84
N GLY A 509 6.10 49.06 -11.08
CA GLY A 509 7.39 49.37 -10.44
C GLY A 509 7.55 48.82 -9.02
N VAL A 510 6.60 48.04 -8.52
CA VAL A 510 6.72 47.42 -7.19
C VAL A 510 7.62 46.17 -7.27
N PHE A 511 8.75 46.22 -6.58
CA PHE A 511 9.66 45.07 -6.46
C PHE A 511 9.11 44.06 -5.42
N THR A 512 8.91 42.83 -5.86
CA THR A 512 8.62 41.72 -4.95
C THR A 512 9.91 40.96 -4.75
N PRO A 513 10.49 40.90 -3.54
CA PRO A 513 11.72 40.15 -3.28
C PRO A 513 11.51 38.65 -3.49
N PRO A 514 12.59 37.90 -3.71
CA PRO A 514 12.50 36.46 -3.82
C PRO A 514 11.92 35.88 -2.52
N THR A 515 10.88 35.09 -2.64
CA THR A 515 10.16 34.53 -1.49
C THR A 515 10.77 33.25 -0.94
N LYS A 516 11.72 32.63 -1.66
CA LYS A 516 12.34 31.35 -1.33
C LYS A 516 13.79 31.32 -1.82
N LEU A 517 14.70 30.92 -0.94
CA LEU A 517 16.11 30.70 -1.24
C LEU A 517 16.44 29.22 -1.06
N ALA A 518 17.50 28.76 -1.75
CA ALA A 518 18.03 27.43 -1.54
C ALA A 518 18.45 27.24 -0.08
N GLY A 519 17.99 26.17 0.55
CA GLY A 519 18.23 25.89 1.95
C GLY A 519 17.19 26.46 2.92
N ASP A 520 16.31 27.35 2.48
CA ASP A 520 15.18 27.81 3.31
C ASP A 520 14.29 26.62 3.70
N LYS A 521 13.72 26.68 4.89
CA LYS A 521 12.87 25.62 5.42
C LYS A 521 11.44 26.10 5.62
N LEU A 522 10.49 25.35 5.08
CA LEU A 522 9.07 25.47 5.40
C LEU A 522 8.71 24.37 6.38
N LYS A 523 8.19 24.75 7.54
CA LYS A 523 7.66 23.82 8.53
C LYS A 523 6.15 23.89 8.53
N LEU A 524 5.50 22.75 8.43
CA LEU A 524 4.06 22.58 8.52
C LEU A 524 3.77 21.54 9.60
N ASN A 525 2.73 21.77 10.38
CA ASN A 525 2.22 20.81 11.34
C ASN A 525 0.71 20.71 11.22
N SER A 526 0.19 19.54 11.55
CA SER A 526 -1.24 19.27 11.63
C SER A 526 -1.48 18.24 12.71
N ASP A 527 -2.49 18.48 13.52
CA ASP A 527 -3.01 17.53 14.49
C ASP A 527 -4.52 17.42 14.38
N ALA A 528 -5.05 16.25 14.68
CA ALA A 528 -6.49 15.98 14.72
C ALA A 528 -6.77 14.81 15.65
N ASP A 529 -7.90 14.87 16.33
CA ASP A 529 -8.46 13.73 17.03
C ASP A 529 -9.96 13.61 16.74
N PHE A 530 -10.46 12.39 16.74
CA PHE A 530 -11.88 12.13 16.47
C PHE A 530 -12.33 10.77 16.95
N PHE A 531 -13.66 10.64 17.12
CA PHE A 531 -14.32 9.38 17.41
C PHE A 531 -15.01 8.83 16.17
N ASN A 532 -14.93 7.51 16.00
CA ASN A 532 -15.69 6.75 15.04
C ASN A 532 -16.62 5.79 15.77
N TYR A 533 -17.85 5.64 15.27
CA TYR A 533 -18.85 4.74 15.82
C TYR A 533 -19.37 3.82 14.73
N GLN A 534 -19.74 2.61 15.11
CA GLN A 534 -20.52 1.73 14.26
C GLN A 534 -21.60 1.05 15.08
N ALA A 535 -22.74 0.79 14.44
CA ALA A 535 -23.77 -0.09 14.94
C ALA A 535 -24.35 -0.87 13.76
N GLY A 536 -24.55 -2.14 13.93
CA GLY A 536 -25.12 -3.03 12.92
C GLY A 536 -26.06 -4.03 13.60
N LEU A 537 -27.20 -4.30 12.99
CA LEU A 537 -28.16 -5.30 13.47
C LEU A 537 -28.33 -6.36 12.41
N THR A 538 -28.07 -7.60 12.77
CA THR A 538 -28.23 -8.77 11.92
C THR A 538 -29.42 -9.59 12.38
N PHE A 539 -30.30 -9.95 11.44
CA PHE A 539 -31.38 -10.90 11.62
C PHE A 539 -31.13 -12.11 10.71
N LYS A 540 -31.14 -13.34 11.29
CA LYS A 540 -30.96 -14.62 10.59
C LYS A 540 -32.27 -15.30 10.25
#